data_f2012bae81f535c09e65208065210696
#
_entry.id   f2012bae81f535c09e65208065210696
#
_cell.length_a   1.000
_cell.length_b   1.000
_cell.length_c   1.000
_cell.angle_alpha   90.00
_cell.angle_beta   90.00
_cell.angle_gamma   90.00
#
_symmetry.space_group_name_H-M   'P 1'
#
loop_
_entity.id
_entity.type
_entity.pdbx_description
1 polymer ?
#
loop_
_entity_poly.entity_id
_entity_poly.type
_entity_poly.pdbx_seq_one_letter_code
_entity_poly.pdbx_strand_id
1 'polypeptide(L)'
;MAVETPSKIHNLIEEPIQQSLIRMTMPMIIGMIMLFTFSLVDTWFISFLGTESLTAISFTFPVTFTVMSMAIGLGIGASAVVASYLGASEPDKAKESATVINYISFGMACMIVLLCWTFMDRIFTLMGASDQLMVPIREYMNIWFPGSVLIVCIMTGNSILRAIGDTKTPSILMASAGFINAVLDPLLIFGLGPFPELGMQGAAWSTIIAWLIGFCYLTHLLIFRVEMVSKTLPSRSVFISAGKKMLRIGIPAAGANMMTPLAAGIMTAIAASFGGTIVAAFGVGARIEPIATLLVLAMSSSLPPLISQNFGAQRLDRVEEAYRLSIKFILGWQLIIYFILFLSSGFIAAIFSDDPEVIESIELFIWIMPLGYGLQGIIILTNSSLNAMHKPISALYLSIARFFVFYVPLAYLGSLYFGLYGFFCGAVCGNLLMGIISYRTFNEAIATEIRLDKSAA
;
A
#
# COMPACT_ATOMS: atom_id res chain seq x y z
N MET A 1 -21.89 -6.64 -38.31
CA MET A 1 -20.58 -6.13 -37.89
C MET A 1 -20.36 -6.64 -36.49
N ALA A 2 -19.52 -7.65 -36.31
CA ALA A 2 -19.14 -8.14 -35.00
C ALA A 2 -18.31 -7.04 -34.32
N VAL A 3 -18.77 -6.55 -33.18
CA VAL A 3 -17.99 -5.65 -32.33
C VAL A 3 -16.79 -6.47 -31.85
N GLU A 4 -15.61 -6.14 -32.40
CA GLU A 4 -14.37 -6.67 -31.84
C GLU A 4 -14.32 -6.31 -30.35
N THR A 5 -14.46 -7.31 -29.52
CA THR A 5 -14.20 -7.20 -28.08
C THR A 5 -12.81 -6.61 -27.89
N PRO A 6 -12.64 -5.58 -27.05
CA PRO A 6 -11.33 -4.95 -26.86
C PRO A 6 -10.34 -6.02 -26.39
N SER A 7 -9.31 -6.27 -27.18
CA SER A 7 -8.30 -7.31 -27.05
C SER A 7 -7.36 -7.16 -25.82
N LYS A 8 -7.83 -6.56 -24.71
CA LYS A 8 -7.01 -6.22 -23.53
C LYS A 8 -7.59 -6.63 -22.18
N ILE A 9 -8.78 -7.24 -22.12
CA ILE A 9 -9.24 -7.86 -20.89
C ILE A 9 -8.58 -9.24 -20.82
N HIS A 10 -7.58 -9.37 -19.96
CA HIS A 10 -6.92 -10.65 -19.73
C HIS A 10 -7.86 -11.58 -18.99
N ASN A 11 -8.13 -12.75 -19.56
CA ASN A 11 -8.97 -13.76 -18.94
C ASN A 11 -8.19 -14.50 -17.83
N LEU A 12 -8.20 -13.94 -16.64
CA LEU A 12 -7.52 -14.51 -15.46
C LEU A 12 -8.19 -15.82 -14.98
N ILE A 13 -9.31 -16.21 -15.58
CA ILE A 13 -10.06 -17.43 -15.23
C ILE A 13 -9.49 -18.65 -15.95
N GLU A 14 -9.02 -18.50 -17.20
CA GLU A 14 -8.57 -19.60 -18.04
C GLU A 14 -7.05 -19.79 -18.07
N GLU A 15 -6.31 -18.69 -17.93
CA GLU A 15 -4.85 -18.68 -17.97
C GLU A 15 -4.22 -19.47 -16.80
N PRO A 16 -3.08 -20.17 -17.01
CA PRO A 16 -2.36 -20.83 -15.91
C PRO A 16 -2.04 -19.82 -14.78
N ILE A 17 -2.36 -20.19 -13.54
CA ILE A 17 -2.24 -19.30 -12.37
C ILE A 17 -0.82 -18.76 -12.21
N GLN A 18 0.19 -19.63 -12.34
CA GLN A 18 1.59 -19.23 -12.22
C GLN A 18 1.97 -18.16 -13.25
N GLN A 19 1.53 -18.32 -14.49
CA GLN A 19 1.83 -17.40 -15.59
C GLN A 19 1.14 -16.03 -15.35
N SER A 20 -0.13 -16.06 -14.94
CA SER A 20 -0.87 -14.84 -14.56
C SER A 20 -0.21 -14.10 -13.41
N LEU A 21 0.22 -14.80 -12.35
CA LEU A 21 0.91 -14.20 -11.21
C LEU A 21 2.21 -13.52 -11.63
N ILE A 22 3.07 -14.21 -12.40
CA ILE A 22 4.34 -13.65 -12.87
C ILE A 22 4.09 -12.42 -13.74
N ARG A 23 3.19 -12.52 -14.73
CA ARG A 23 2.85 -11.43 -15.64
C ARG A 23 2.33 -10.19 -14.89
N MET A 24 1.53 -10.39 -13.86
CA MET A 24 0.97 -9.29 -13.09
C MET A 24 1.93 -8.73 -12.04
N THR A 25 2.77 -9.57 -11.44
CA THR A 25 3.66 -9.16 -10.35
C THR A 25 4.91 -8.43 -10.85
N MET A 26 5.51 -8.88 -11.97
CA MET A 26 6.76 -8.30 -12.47
C MET A 26 6.67 -6.80 -12.79
N PRO A 27 5.63 -6.30 -13.51
CA PRO A 27 5.49 -4.87 -13.71
C PRO A 27 5.30 -4.11 -12.39
N MET A 28 4.57 -4.68 -11.41
CA MET A 28 4.34 -4.06 -10.11
C MET A 28 5.63 -3.88 -9.30
N ILE A 29 6.56 -4.86 -9.38
CA ILE A 29 7.89 -4.74 -8.74
C ILE A 29 8.61 -3.51 -9.29
N ILE A 30 8.67 -3.39 -10.63
CA ILE A 30 9.35 -2.26 -11.28
C ILE A 30 8.70 -0.93 -10.89
N GLY A 31 7.36 -0.87 -10.93
CA GLY A 31 6.62 0.33 -10.52
C GLY A 31 6.89 0.73 -9.08
N MET A 32 6.96 -0.23 -8.16
CA MET A 32 7.24 0.04 -6.74
C MET A 32 8.69 0.45 -6.50
N ILE A 33 9.66 -0.17 -7.18
CA ILE A 33 11.08 0.26 -7.11
C ILE A 33 11.19 1.72 -7.54
N MET A 34 10.58 2.08 -8.66
CA MET A 34 10.59 3.46 -9.14
C MET A 34 9.92 4.42 -8.15
N LEU A 35 8.75 4.04 -7.61
CA LEU A 35 8.06 4.85 -6.60
C LEU A 35 8.94 5.13 -5.36
N PHE A 36 9.59 4.09 -4.81
CA PHE A 36 10.49 4.27 -3.66
C PHE A 36 11.72 5.11 -4.00
N THR A 37 12.31 4.88 -5.18
CA THR A 37 13.46 5.65 -5.63
C THR A 37 13.13 7.14 -5.75
N PHE A 38 12.02 7.48 -6.39
CA PHE A 38 11.60 8.87 -6.55
C PHE A 38 11.20 9.53 -5.24
N SER A 39 10.59 8.80 -4.31
CA SER A 39 10.29 9.31 -2.97
C SER A 39 11.58 9.67 -2.20
N LEU A 40 12.65 8.90 -2.38
CA LEU A 40 13.96 9.22 -1.80
C LEU A 40 14.57 10.46 -2.45
N VAL A 41 14.44 10.60 -3.78
CA VAL A 41 14.92 11.77 -4.54
C VAL A 41 14.22 13.05 -4.10
N ASP A 42 12.89 13.02 -3.96
CA ASP A 42 12.09 14.14 -3.44
C ASP A 42 12.56 14.57 -2.04
N THR A 43 12.70 13.62 -1.12
CA THR A 43 13.20 13.90 0.22
C THR A 43 14.65 14.46 0.20
N TRP A 44 15.48 13.96 -0.72
CA TRP A 44 16.85 14.45 -0.88
C TRP A 44 16.86 15.91 -1.36
N PHE A 45 16.05 16.30 -2.33
CA PHE A 45 15.96 17.72 -2.75
C PHE A 45 15.44 18.62 -1.62
N ILE A 46 14.44 18.18 -0.86
CA ILE A 46 13.92 18.93 0.29
C ILE A 46 15.00 19.11 1.38
N SER A 47 15.91 18.16 1.54
CA SER A 47 17.00 18.28 2.54
C SER A 47 17.94 19.47 2.31
N PHE A 48 18.06 19.97 1.08
CA PHE A 48 18.83 21.16 0.76
C PHE A 48 18.17 22.48 1.20
N LEU A 49 16.86 22.46 1.49
CA LEU A 49 16.15 23.62 2.06
C LEU A 49 16.42 23.82 3.56
N GLY A 50 17.22 22.93 4.18
CA GLY A 50 17.61 23.01 5.58
C GLY A 50 16.81 22.07 6.49
N THR A 51 17.27 21.98 7.74
CA THR A 51 16.74 21.06 8.75
C THR A 51 15.30 21.37 9.15
N GLU A 52 14.88 22.63 9.10
CA GLU A 52 13.52 23.06 9.42
C GLU A 52 12.51 22.51 8.40
N SER A 53 12.80 22.61 7.11
CA SER A 53 11.99 22.08 6.02
C SER A 53 11.88 20.55 6.08
N LEU A 54 13.01 19.88 6.35
CA LEU A 54 13.04 18.42 6.51
C LEU A 54 12.23 17.95 7.73
N THR A 55 12.27 18.71 8.82
CA THR A 55 11.47 18.45 10.02
C THR A 55 9.99 18.67 9.73
N ALA A 56 9.64 19.75 9.02
CA ALA A 56 8.26 20.04 8.62
C ALA A 56 7.66 18.91 7.79
N ILE A 57 8.36 18.41 6.78
CA ILE A 57 7.91 17.24 5.97
C ILE A 57 7.70 16.01 6.85
N SER A 58 8.58 15.76 7.82
CA SER A 58 8.42 14.63 8.75
C SER A 58 7.13 14.75 9.58
N PHE A 59 6.75 15.96 9.99
CA PHE A 59 5.46 16.22 10.67
C PHE A 59 4.25 15.98 9.75
N THR A 60 4.36 16.18 8.44
CA THR A 60 3.25 15.94 7.52
C THR A 60 2.97 14.46 7.28
N PHE A 61 3.95 13.58 7.52
CA PHE A 61 3.89 12.15 7.21
C PHE A 61 2.66 11.42 7.80
N PRO A 62 2.28 11.55 9.09
CA PRO A 62 1.11 10.86 9.62
C PRO A 62 -0.20 11.26 8.94
N VAL A 63 -0.32 12.53 8.56
CA VAL A 63 -1.50 13.08 7.90
C VAL A 63 -1.57 12.61 6.44
N THR A 64 -0.46 12.74 5.70
CA THR A 64 -0.38 12.28 4.31
C THR A 64 -0.58 10.77 4.22
N PHE A 65 -0.02 9.99 5.17
CA PHE A 65 -0.21 8.55 5.24
C PHE A 65 -1.68 8.17 5.52
N THR A 66 -2.41 8.96 6.31
CA THR A 66 -3.85 8.74 6.55
C THR A 66 -4.65 8.87 5.24
N VAL A 67 -4.40 9.92 4.47
CA VAL A 67 -5.04 10.11 3.15
C VAL A 67 -4.66 8.98 2.19
N MET A 68 -3.38 8.57 2.17
CA MET A 68 -2.89 7.46 1.34
C MET A 68 -3.51 6.13 1.75
N SER A 69 -3.65 5.84 3.05
CA SER A 69 -4.32 4.62 3.55
C SER A 69 -5.77 4.54 3.10
N MET A 70 -6.47 5.68 3.08
CA MET A 70 -7.83 5.77 2.55
C MET A 70 -7.85 5.50 1.05
N ALA A 71 -6.94 6.10 0.28
CA ALA A 71 -6.81 5.88 -1.15
C ALA A 71 -6.55 4.39 -1.48
N ILE A 72 -5.65 3.75 -0.74
CA ILE A 72 -5.36 2.32 -0.87
C ILE A 72 -6.60 1.49 -0.54
N GLY A 73 -7.30 1.79 0.55
CA GLY A 73 -8.51 1.08 0.96
C GLY A 73 -9.63 1.18 -0.08
N LEU A 74 -9.90 2.38 -0.60
CA LEU A 74 -10.86 2.59 -1.67
C LEU A 74 -10.47 1.84 -2.94
N GLY A 75 -9.17 1.82 -3.27
CA GLY A 75 -8.61 1.04 -4.37
C GLY A 75 -8.82 -0.48 -4.20
N ILE A 76 -8.61 -1.01 -3.00
CA ILE A 76 -8.89 -2.43 -2.69
C ILE A 76 -10.37 -2.75 -2.91
N GLY A 77 -11.26 -1.90 -2.40
CA GLY A 77 -12.70 -2.05 -2.63
C GLY A 77 -13.09 -1.98 -4.10
N ALA A 78 -12.49 -1.05 -4.84
CA ALA A 78 -12.69 -0.91 -6.29
C ALA A 78 -12.28 -2.17 -7.05
N SER A 79 -11.06 -2.65 -6.80
CA SER A 79 -10.53 -3.86 -7.45
C SER A 79 -11.38 -5.09 -7.17
N ALA A 80 -11.79 -5.30 -5.90
CA ALA A 80 -12.58 -6.45 -5.51
C ALA A 80 -13.96 -6.46 -6.17
N VAL A 81 -14.66 -5.32 -6.22
CA VAL A 81 -15.99 -5.23 -6.83
C VAL A 81 -15.93 -5.38 -8.34
N VAL A 82 -15.03 -4.67 -9.01
CA VAL A 82 -14.94 -4.69 -10.48
C VAL A 82 -14.46 -6.07 -10.98
N ALA A 83 -13.41 -6.63 -10.36
CA ALA A 83 -12.89 -7.94 -10.75
C ALA A 83 -13.91 -9.07 -10.53
N SER A 84 -14.70 -9.01 -9.43
CA SER A 84 -15.74 -9.99 -9.16
C SER A 84 -16.84 -10.01 -10.24
N TYR A 85 -17.29 -8.83 -10.71
CA TYR A 85 -18.26 -8.74 -11.81
C TYR A 85 -17.68 -9.24 -13.13
N LEU A 86 -16.42 -8.92 -13.42
CA LEU A 86 -15.74 -9.45 -14.61
C LEU A 86 -15.64 -10.99 -14.56
N GLY A 87 -15.33 -11.54 -13.39
CA GLY A 87 -15.29 -12.97 -13.15
C GLY A 87 -16.65 -13.65 -13.34
N ALA A 88 -17.72 -12.99 -12.93
CA ALA A 88 -19.10 -13.45 -13.11
C ALA A 88 -19.61 -13.29 -14.56
N SER A 89 -18.76 -12.87 -15.51
CA SER A 89 -19.15 -12.58 -16.90
C SER A 89 -20.21 -11.48 -17.04
N GLU A 90 -20.16 -10.47 -16.15
CA GLU A 90 -21.07 -9.32 -16.12
C GLU A 90 -20.33 -8.00 -16.41
N PRO A 91 -19.77 -7.79 -17.63
CA PRO A 91 -18.94 -6.65 -17.95
C PRO A 91 -19.66 -5.31 -17.83
N ASP A 92 -20.97 -5.26 -18.13
CA ASP A 92 -21.76 -4.03 -18.01
C ASP A 92 -21.88 -3.58 -16.55
N LYS A 93 -22.13 -4.53 -15.61
CA LYS A 93 -22.14 -4.21 -14.18
C LYS A 93 -20.76 -3.82 -13.66
N ALA A 94 -19.70 -4.41 -14.20
CA ALA A 94 -18.33 -4.02 -13.89
C ALA A 94 -18.07 -2.56 -14.30
N LYS A 95 -18.47 -2.17 -15.52
CA LYS A 95 -18.33 -0.81 -16.07
C LYS A 95 -19.16 0.21 -15.27
N GLU A 96 -20.42 -0.11 -14.98
CA GLU A 96 -21.28 0.75 -14.17
C GLU A 96 -20.70 0.93 -12.76
N SER A 97 -20.24 -0.17 -12.13
CA SER A 97 -19.63 -0.12 -10.81
C SER A 97 -18.34 0.70 -10.82
N ALA A 98 -17.46 0.52 -11.79
CA ALA A 98 -16.22 1.28 -11.94
C ALA A 98 -16.52 2.80 -12.07
N THR A 99 -17.56 3.15 -12.82
CA THR A 99 -18.02 4.53 -12.96
C THR A 99 -18.46 5.12 -11.61
N VAL A 100 -19.35 4.44 -10.90
CA VAL A 100 -19.82 4.86 -9.56
C VAL A 100 -18.67 4.99 -8.57
N ILE A 101 -17.78 4.01 -8.57
CA ILE A 101 -16.62 3.95 -7.67
C ILE A 101 -15.72 5.18 -7.87
N ASN A 102 -15.44 5.59 -9.11
CA ASN A 102 -14.67 6.81 -9.36
C ASN A 102 -15.34 8.07 -8.81
N TYR A 103 -16.65 8.22 -8.99
CA TYR A 103 -17.39 9.37 -8.42
C TYR A 103 -17.38 9.36 -6.90
N ILE A 104 -17.60 8.20 -6.27
CA ILE A 104 -17.60 8.11 -4.79
C ILE A 104 -16.19 8.37 -4.25
N SER A 105 -15.15 7.82 -4.89
CA SER A 105 -13.77 8.07 -4.47
C SER A 105 -13.40 9.55 -4.57
N PHE A 106 -13.81 10.23 -5.65
CA PHE A 106 -13.64 11.67 -5.79
C PHE A 106 -14.37 12.43 -4.68
N GLY A 107 -15.65 12.14 -4.44
CA GLY A 107 -16.44 12.80 -3.40
C GLY A 107 -15.89 12.57 -2.00
N MET A 108 -15.47 11.35 -1.69
CA MET A 108 -14.83 11.03 -0.40
C MET A 108 -13.47 11.72 -0.24
N ALA A 109 -12.67 11.77 -1.30
CA ALA A 109 -11.40 12.48 -1.29
C ALA A 109 -11.62 13.97 -0.99
N CYS A 110 -12.56 14.62 -1.70
CA CYS A 110 -12.90 16.01 -1.44
C CYS A 110 -13.38 16.25 0.01
N MET A 111 -14.21 15.36 0.54
CA MET A 111 -14.71 15.46 1.92
C MET A 111 -13.58 15.35 2.94
N ILE A 112 -12.70 14.36 2.81
CA ILE A 112 -11.58 14.11 3.74
C ILE A 112 -10.58 15.26 3.66
N VAL A 113 -10.23 15.66 2.43
CA VAL A 113 -9.31 16.79 2.19
C VAL A 113 -9.86 18.07 2.81
N LEU A 114 -11.14 18.38 2.60
CA LEU A 114 -11.77 19.55 3.19
C LEU A 114 -11.75 19.52 4.72
N LEU A 115 -12.04 18.37 5.33
CA LEU A 115 -11.95 18.19 6.78
C LEU A 115 -10.51 18.38 7.28
N CYS A 116 -9.54 17.69 6.69
CA CYS A 116 -8.15 17.82 7.09
C CYS A 116 -7.60 19.24 6.89
N TRP A 117 -7.96 19.89 5.79
CA TRP A 117 -7.54 21.26 5.50
C TRP A 117 -8.14 22.27 6.47
N THR A 118 -9.44 22.14 6.77
CA THR A 118 -10.13 23.04 7.73
C THR A 118 -9.53 22.92 9.14
N PHE A 119 -9.13 21.72 9.56
CA PHE A 119 -8.56 21.46 10.89
C PHE A 119 -7.04 21.38 10.89
N MET A 120 -6.37 21.75 9.81
CA MET A 120 -4.92 21.60 9.60
C MET A 120 -4.11 22.13 10.78
N ASP A 121 -4.31 23.38 11.18
CA ASP A 121 -3.56 24.00 12.25
C ASP A 121 -3.74 23.27 13.58
N ARG A 122 -4.97 22.86 13.90
CA ARG A 122 -5.25 22.10 15.12
C ARG A 122 -4.59 20.72 15.11
N ILE A 123 -4.60 20.05 13.97
CA ILE A 123 -3.98 18.71 13.82
C ILE A 123 -2.48 18.83 14.11
N PHE A 124 -1.77 19.73 13.45
CA PHE A 124 -0.32 19.87 13.61
C PHE A 124 0.10 20.42 14.97
N THR A 125 -0.68 21.35 15.56
CA THR A 125 -0.44 21.82 16.92
C THR A 125 -0.63 20.69 17.95
N LEU A 126 -1.66 19.85 17.81
CA LEU A 126 -1.87 18.68 18.67
C LEU A 126 -0.74 17.64 18.52
N MET A 127 -0.12 17.57 17.35
CA MET A 127 1.05 16.72 17.11
C MET A 127 2.35 17.32 17.68
N GLY A 128 2.32 18.54 18.24
CA GLY A 128 3.46 19.19 18.87
C GLY A 128 4.31 20.05 17.94
N ALA A 129 3.79 20.45 16.77
CA ALA A 129 4.48 21.39 15.89
C ALA A 129 4.60 22.77 16.56
N SER A 130 5.83 23.32 16.60
CA SER A 130 6.08 24.69 17.06
C SER A 130 5.58 25.73 16.05
N ASP A 131 5.37 26.97 16.51
CA ASP A 131 4.92 28.06 15.62
C ASP A 131 5.88 28.29 14.44
N GLN A 132 7.19 28.06 14.64
CA GLN A 132 8.19 28.13 13.57
C GLN A 132 7.98 27.05 12.51
N LEU A 133 7.72 25.80 12.93
CA LEU A 133 7.48 24.70 12.02
C LEU A 133 6.11 24.79 11.30
N MET A 134 5.15 25.52 11.87
CA MET A 134 3.85 25.72 11.22
C MET A 134 3.94 26.50 9.91
N VAL A 135 4.96 27.34 9.72
CA VAL A 135 5.15 28.11 8.47
C VAL A 135 5.41 27.17 7.29
N PRO A 136 6.52 26.37 7.27
CA PRO A 136 6.79 25.46 6.16
C PRO A 136 5.74 24.33 6.04
N ILE A 137 5.11 23.90 7.14
CA ILE A 137 3.99 22.94 7.08
C ILE A 137 2.82 23.53 6.29
N ARG A 138 2.42 24.78 6.57
CA ARG A 138 1.33 25.46 5.83
C ARG A 138 1.69 25.68 4.37
N GLU A 139 2.91 26.08 4.07
CA GLU A 139 3.41 26.27 2.70
C GLU A 139 3.25 25.00 1.86
N TYR A 140 3.59 23.87 2.42
CA TYR A 140 3.47 22.57 1.76
C TYR A 140 2.01 22.07 1.71
N MET A 141 1.35 22.01 2.88
CA MET A 141 0.05 21.33 3.01
C MET A 141 -1.12 22.09 2.37
N ASN A 142 -1.06 23.44 2.28
CA ASN A 142 -2.07 24.21 1.56
C ASN A 142 -2.15 23.87 0.07
N ILE A 143 -1.04 23.41 -0.50
CA ILE A 143 -0.96 22.96 -1.89
C ILE A 143 -1.24 21.47 -1.97
N TRP A 144 -0.63 20.68 -1.06
CA TRP A 144 -0.74 19.23 -1.07
C TRP A 144 -2.18 18.73 -0.82
N PHE A 145 -2.92 19.32 0.13
CA PHE A 145 -4.28 18.88 0.44
C PHE A 145 -5.22 18.93 -0.77
N PRO A 146 -5.41 20.04 -1.47
CA PRO A 146 -6.26 20.06 -2.66
C PRO A 146 -5.78 19.09 -3.73
N GLY A 147 -4.47 18.98 -3.94
CA GLY A 147 -3.87 18.06 -4.91
C GLY A 147 -4.03 16.60 -4.55
N SER A 148 -4.15 16.25 -3.27
CA SER A 148 -4.29 14.87 -2.83
C SER A 148 -5.59 14.20 -3.27
N VAL A 149 -6.60 14.95 -3.70
CA VAL A 149 -7.78 14.41 -4.38
C VAL A 149 -7.38 13.64 -5.64
N LEU A 150 -6.38 14.13 -6.39
CA LEU A 150 -5.89 13.49 -7.61
C LEU A 150 -5.30 12.12 -7.31
N ILE A 151 -4.46 11.99 -6.25
CA ILE A 151 -3.85 10.71 -5.93
C ILE A 151 -4.88 9.66 -5.51
N VAL A 152 -5.94 10.04 -4.78
CA VAL A 152 -7.03 9.13 -4.43
C VAL A 152 -7.71 8.60 -5.70
N CYS A 153 -8.00 9.47 -6.66
CA CYS A 153 -8.59 9.09 -7.95
C CYS A 153 -7.64 8.20 -8.78
N ILE A 154 -6.34 8.52 -8.79
CA ILE A 154 -5.32 7.71 -9.46
C ILE A 154 -5.24 6.31 -8.84
N MET A 155 -5.22 6.20 -7.52
CA MET A 155 -5.15 4.91 -6.83
C MET A 155 -6.37 4.05 -7.11
N THR A 156 -7.57 4.64 -7.13
CA THR A 156 -8.82 3.95 -7.49
C THR A 156 -8.81 3.52 -8.96
N GLY A 157 -8.45 4.41 -9.89
CA GLY A 157 -8.38 4.09 -11.32
C GLY A 157 -7.33 3.04 -11.65
N ASN A 158 -6.15 3.09 -11.03
CA ASN A 158 -5.12 2.06 -11.14
C ASN A 158 -5.64 0.70 -10.63
N SER A 159 -6.50 0.71 -9.59
CA SER A 159 -7.10 -0.52 -9.06
C SER A 159 -8.12 -1.12 -10.02
N ILE A 160 -8.85 -0.28 -10.78
CA ILE A 160 -9.74 -0.74 -11.86
C ILE A 160 -8.92 -1.36 -12.99
N LEU A 161 -7.79 -0.77 -13.39
CA LEU A 161 -6.89 -1.38 -14.39
C LEU A 161 -6.34 -2.73 -13.92
N ARG A 162 -5.95 -2.84 -12.64
CA ARG A 162 -5.55 -4.14 -12.08
C ARG A 162 -6.70 -5.15 -12.08
N ALA A 163 -7.93 -4.72 -11.83
CA ALA A 163 -9.10 -5.59 -11.83
C ALA A 163 -9.34 -6.27 -13.19
N ILE A 164 -8.98 -5.62 -14.30
CA ILE A 164 -9.05 -6.20 -15.65
C ILE A 164 -7.79 -7.00 -16.05
N GLY A 165 -6.83 -7.17 -15.13
CA GLY A 165 -5.57 -7.89 -15.33
C GLY A 165 -4.43 -7.03 -15.91
N ASP A 166 -4.61 -5.73 -16.08
CA ASP A 166 -3.55 -4.81 -16.52
C ASP A 166 -2.82 -4.21 -15.31
N THR A 167 -1.64 -4.72 -15.02
CA THR A 167 -0.72 -4.19 -14.01
C THR A 167 0.42 -3.39 -14.63
N LYS A 168 0.64 -3.54 -15.95
CA LYS A 168 1.71 -2.84 -16.67
C LYS A 168 1.42 -1.34 -16.75
N THR A 169 0.21 -0.98 -17.13
CA THR A 169 -0.19 0.42 -17.24
C THR A 169 -0.11 1.18 -15.92
N PRO A 170 -0.67 0.69 -14.79
CA PRO A 170 -0.46 1.31 -13.47
C PRO A 170 1.01 1.47 -13.09
N SER A 171 1.85 0.48 -13.37
CA SER A 171 3.28 0.53 -13.06
C SER A 171 4.02 1.60 -13.86
N ILE A 172 3.72 1.71 -15.16
CA ILE A 172 4.27 2.77 -16.03
C ILE A 172 3.80 4.15 -15.56
N LEU A 173 2.52 4.29 -15.19
CA LEU A 173 1.99 5.54 -14.67
C LEU A 173 2.69 5.98 -13.38
N MET A 174 2.90 5.04 -12.45
CA MET A 174 3.61 5.31 -11.20
C MET A 174 5.06 5.73 -11.47
N ALA A 175 5.76 5.02 -12.34
CA ALA A 175 7.14 5.34 -12.73
C ALA A 175 7.23 6.70 -13.43
N SER A 176 6.31 6.98 -14.37
CA SER A 176 6.27 8.26 -15.11
C SER A 176 5.97 9.45 -14.18
N ALA A 177 5.01 9.29 -13.27
CA ALA A 177 4.68 10.34 -12.30
C ALA A 177 5.88 10.64 -11.37
N GLY A 178 6.56 9.59 -10.88
CA GLY A 178 7.77 9.76 -10.09
C GLY A 178 8.91 10.44 -10.88
N PHE A 179 9.11 10.05 -12.14
CA PHE A 179 10.11 10.68 -12.98
C PHE A 179 9.81 12.17 -13.24
N ILE A 180 8.56 12.51 -13.57
CA ILE A 180 8.13 13.90 -13.74
C ILE A 180 8.33 14.71 -12.47
N ASN A 181 7.96 14.16 -11.30
CA ASN A 181 8.19 14.79 -10.01
C ASN A 181 9.69 15.05 -9.79
N ALA A 182 10.56 14.05 -9.94
CA ALA A 182 12.01 14.17 -9.75
C ALA A 182 12.67 15.20 -10.68
N VAL A 183 12.12 15.42 -11.89
CA VAL A 183 12.59 16.46 -12.81
C VAL A 183 12.07 17.84 -12.38
N LEU A 184 10.82 17.95 -11.93
CA LEU A 184 10.21 19.22 -11.54
C LEU A 184 10.71 19.71 -10.18
N ASP A 185 11.11 18.81 -9.27
CA ASP A 185 11.61 19.19 -7.94
C ASP A 185 12.72 20.22 -8.00
N PRO A 186 13.88 19.98 -8.64
CA PRO A 186 14.94 20.96 -8.67
C PRO A 186 14.55 22.24 -9.42
N LEU A 187 13.67 22.16 -10.41
CA LEU A 187 13.21 23.32 -11.18
C LEU A 187 12.35 24.24 -10.33
N LEU A 188 11.43 23.70 -9.53
CA LEU A 188 10.48 24.48 -8.75
C LEU A 188 10.96 24.77 -7.33
N ILE A 189 11.77 23.90 -6.73
CA ILE A 189 12.33 24.12 -5.39
C ILE A 189 13.37 25.23 -5.45
N PHE A 190 14.33 25.14 -6.40
CA PHE A 190 15.49 26.06 -6.46
C PHE A 190 15.37 27.15 -7.53
N GLY A 191 14.27 27.18 -8.29
CA GLY A 191 14.07 28.20 -9.33
C GLY A 191 15.05 28.07 -10.51
N LEU A 192 15.34 26.85 -10.97
CA LEU A 192 16.28 26.65 -12.06
C LEU A 192 15.65 27.02 -13.42
N GLY A 193 16.38 27.75 -14.22
CA GLY A 193 15.96 28.20 -15.56
C GLY A 193 14.89 29.30 -15.49
N PRO A 194 13.74 29.19 -16.19
CA PRO A 194 12.70 30.21 -16.21
C PRO A 194 11.73 30.14 -15.03
N PHE A 195 11.92 29.19 -14.10
CA PHE A 195 11.01 28.94 -12.99
C PHE A 195 11.35 29.78 -11.76
N PRO A 196 10.34 30.24 -10.99
CA PRO A 196 10.59 30.92 -9.72
C PRO A 196 11.09 29.95 -8.65
N GLU A 197 11.90 30.42 -7.73
CA GLU A 197 12.29 29.68 -6.52
C GLU A 197 11.10 29.64 -5.55
N LEU A 198 10.51 28.45 -5.35
CA LEU A 198 9.31 28.25 -4.55
C LEU A 198 9.59 27.50 -3.24
N GLY A 199 10.80 26.97 -3.02
CA GLY A 199 11.15 26.25 -1.80
C GLY A 199 10.20 25.08 -1.51
N MET A 200 9.62 25.05 -0.28
CA MET A 200 8.66 24.00 0.15
C MET A 200 7.39 23.94 -0.71
N GLN A 201 6.92 25.09 -1.21
CA GLN A 201 5.78 25.12 -2.14
C GLN A 201 6.15 24.44 -3.47
N GLY A 202 7.41 24.58 -3.91
CA GLY A 202 7.92 23.95 -5.12
C GLY A 202 7.83 22.42 -5.07
N ALA A 203 8.21 21.81 -3.95
CA ALA A 203 8.08 20.38 -3.73
C ALA A 203 6.61 19.88 -3.76
N ALA A 204 5.67 20.67 -3.21
CA ALA A 204 4.25 20.36 -3.30
C ALA A 204 3.73 20.48 -4.74
N TRP A 205 4.07 21.55 -5.45
CA TRP A 205 3.63 21.76 -6.84
C TRP A 205 4.18 20.71 -7.80
N SER A 206 5.45 20.31 -7.68
CA SER A 206 6.03 19.25 -8.52
C SER A 206 5.26 17.94 -8.40
N THR A 207 4.92 17.56 -7.17
CA THR A 207 4.11 16.38 -6.87
C THR A 207 2.72 16.47 -7.50
N ILE A 208 2.03 17.62 -7.35
CA ILE A 208 0.67 17.79 -7.87
C ILE A 208 0.63 17.84 -9.40
N ILE A 209 1.60 18.49 -10.02
CA ILE A 209 1.70 18.53 -11.49
C ILE A 209 1.90 17.11 -12.04
N ALA A 210 2.78 16.32 -11.42
CA ALA A 210 2.98 14.93 -11.79
C ALA A 210 1.70 14.10 -11.64
N TRP A 211 0.95 14.28 -10.53
CA TRP A 211 -0.33 13.62 -10.32
C TRP A 211 -1.40 14.09 -11.31
N LEU A 212 -1.46 15.37 -11.62
CA LEU A 212 -2.42 15.91 -12.59
C LEU A 212 -2.22 15.29 -13.98
N ILE A 213 -0.97 15.21 -14.44
CA ILE A 213 -0.64 14.56 -15.71
C ILE A 213 -1.04 13.09 -15.68
N GLY A 214 -0.69 12.38 -14.60
CA GLY A 214 -1.06 10.98 -14.41
C GLY A 214 -2.59 10.77 -14.38
N PHE A 215 -3.32 11.64 -13.68
CA PHE A 215 -4.78 11.59 -13.59
C PHE A 215 -5.46 11.85 -14.94
N CYS A 216 -5.03 12.86 -15.70
CA CYS A 216 -5.57 13.14 -17.03
C CYS A 216 -5.35 11.96 -17.97
N TYR A 217 -4.15 11.37 -17.99
CA TYR A 217 -3.84 10.22 -18.82
C TYR A 217 -4.63 8.98 -18.41
N LEU A 218 -4.72 8.69 -17.11
CA LEU A 218 -5.48 7.57 -16.58
C LEU A 218 -6.97 7.67 -16.90
N THR A 219 -7.53 8.87 -16.73
CA THR A 219 -8.95 9.15 -17.04
C THR A 219 -9.22 8.96 -18.54
N HIS A 220 -8.32 9.46 -19.39
CA HIS A 220 -8.39 9.22 -20.83
C HIS A 220 -8.37 7.72 -21.17
N LEU A 221 -7.48 6.96 -20.55
CA LEU A 221 -7.41 5.51 -20.74
C LEU A 221 -8.71 4.79 -20.33
N LEU A 222 -9.21 5.09 -19.13
CA LEU A 222 -10.40 4.42 -18.58
C LEU A 222 -11.68 4.72 -19.39
N ILE A 223 -11.79 5.92 -19.98
CA ILE A 223 -12.98 6.34 -20.73
C ILE A 223 -12.90 5.90 -22.19
N PHE A 224 -11.75 6.08 -22.86
CA PHE A 224 -11.67 5.97 -24.31
C PHE A 224 -10.95 4.72 -24.83
N ARG A 225 -10.09 4.09 -24.02
CA ARG A 225 -9.32 2.92 -24.47
C ARG A 225 -9.78 1.62 -23.84
N VAL A 226 -10.05 1.64 -22.56
CA VAL A 226 -10.47 0.46 -21.78
C VAL A 226 -11.99 0.41 -21.65
N GLU A 227 -12.63 1.57 -21.81
CA GLU A 227 -14.10 1.76 -21.74
C GLU A 227 -14.73 1.24 -20.43
N MET A 228 -13.95 1.20 -19.36
CA MET A 228 -14.43 0.78 -18.04
C MET A 228 -15.11 1.91 -17.25
N VAL A 229 -15.12 3.13 -17.78
CA VAL A 229 -15.88 4.26 -17.21
C VAL A 229 -16.88 4.76 -18.24
N SER A 230 -18.15 4.79 -17.85
CA SER A 230 -19.24 5.28 -18.72
C SER A 230 -19.30 6.81 -18.72
N LYS A 231 -19.64 7.38 -19.85
CA LYS A 231 -19.94 8.82 -19.98
C LYS A 231 -21.30 9.20 -19.43
N THR A 232 -22.20 8.21 -19.27
CA THR A 232 -23.52 8.38 -18.70
C THR A 232 -23.52 8.03 -17.23
N LEU A 233 -24.19 8.80 -16.39
CA LEU A 233 -24.33 8.50 -14.98
C LEU A 233 -25.21 7.25 -14.80
N PRO A 234 -24.74 6.24 -14.04
CA PRO A 234 -25.53 5.09 -13.71
C PRO A 234 -26.80 5.44 -12.92
N SER A 235 -27.77 4.54 -12.93
CA SER A 235 -29.00 4.74 -12.18
C SER A 235 -28.74 4.86 -10.68
N ARG A 236 -29.65 5.54 -9.94
CA ARG A 236 -29.53 5.72 -8.49
C ARG A 236 -29.41 4.41 -7.73
N SER A 237 -30.07 3.35 -8.19
CA SER A 237 -30.01 2.03 -7.56
C SER A 237 -28.61 1.41 -7.71
N VAL A 238 -28.00 1.51 -8.88
CA VAL A 238 -26.63 1.06 -9.14
C VAL A 238 -25.63 1.87 -8.33
N PHE A 239 -25.84 3.20 -8.26
CA PHE A 239 -24.98 4.10 -7.48
C PHE A 239 -24.92 3.68 -6.00
N ILE A 240 -26.06 3.44 -5.37
CA ILE A 240 -26.15 3.02 -3.97
C ILE A 240 -25.56 1.61 -3.79
N SER A 241 -25.90 0.68 -4.66
CA SER A 241 -25.45 -0.71 -4.54
C SER A 241 -23.93 -0.88 -4.70
N ALA A 242 -23.36 -0.32 -5.78
CA ALA A 242 -21.92 -0.38 -6.04
C ALA A 242 -21.13 0.40 -4.98
N GLY A 243 -21.61 1.58 -4.60
CA GLY A 243 -21.00 2.37 -3.54
C GLY A 243 -20.97 1.63 -2.20
N LYS A 244 -22.09 1.03 -1.78
CA LYS A 244 -22.18 0.25 -0.55
C LYS A 244 -21.21 -0.93 -0.56
N LYS A 245 -21.13 -1.69 -1.69
CA LYS A 245 -20.19 -2.80 -1.83
C LYS A 245 -18.75 -2.36 -1.71
N MET A 246 -18.37 -1.30 -2.43
CA MET A 246 -17.02 -0.75 -2.39
C MET A 246 -16.64 -0.25 -1.00
N LEU A 247 -17.49 0.55 -0.35
CA LEU A 247 -17.21 1.13 0.97
C LEU A 247 -17.17 0.05 2.06
N ARG A 248 -18.00 -1.00 1.95
CA ARG A 248 -17.97 -2.14 2.87
C ARG A 248 -16.61 -2.85 2.87
N ILE A 249 -15.89 -2.83 1.75
CA ILE A 249 -14.54 -3.41 1.63
C ILE A 249 -13.48 -2.34 1.91
N GLY A 250 -13.62 -1.18 1.30
CA GLY A 250 -12.60 -0.13 1.30
C GLY A 250 -12.36 0.49 2.68
N ILE A 251 -13.41 0.75 3.47
CA ILE A 251 -13.25 1.35 4.80
C ILE A 251 -12.50 0.43 5.77
N PRO A 252 -12.88 -0.87 5.93
CA PRO A 252 -12.10 -1.78 6.75
C PRO A 252 -10.66 -1.98 6.25
N ALA A 253 -10.46 -2.03 4.92
CA ALA A 253 -9.13 -2.14 4.34
C ALA A 253 -8.26 -0.91 4.63
N ALA A 254 -8.82 0.30 4.54
CA ALA A 254 -8.13 1.54 4.95
C ALA A 254 -7.75 1.49 6.43
N GLY A 255 -8.68 1.10 7.30
CA GLY A 255 -8.42 0.93 8.73
C GLY A 255 -7.30 -0.08 9.01
N ALA A 256 -7.29 -1.21 8.31
CA ALA A 256 -6.23 -2.21 8.43
C ALA A 256 -4.84 -1.65 8.04
N ASN A 257 -4.76 -0.83 6.98
CA ASN A 257 -3.52 -0.18 6.57
C ASN A 257 -3.03 0.85 7.59
N MET A 258 -3.93 1.58 8.26
CA MET A 258 -3.57 2.56 9.30
C MET A 258 -2.98 1.91 10.57
N MET A 259 -3.20 0.62 10.81
CA MET A 259 -2.62 -0.07 11.97
C MET A 259 -1.10 -0.19 11.89
N THR A 260 -0.53 -0.26 10.69
CA THR A 260 0.92 -0.42 10.48
C THR A 260 1.76 0.72 11.09
N PRO A 261 1.53 2.01 10.76
CA PRO A 261 2.30 3.10 11.36
C PRO A 261 2.05 3.27 12.87
N LEU A 262 0.84 2.95 13.34
CA LEU A 262 0.56 2.97 14.77
C LEU A 262 1.41 1.94 15.51
N ALA A 263 1.48 0.72 15.02
CA ALA A 263 2.32 -0.32 15.59
C ALA A 263 3.81 0.03 15.49
N ALA A 264 4.26 0.58 14.36
CA ALA A 264 5.65 1.03 14.19
C ALA A 264 6.02 2.11 15.22
N GLY A 265 5.12 3.07 15.48
CA GLY A 265 5.32 4.08 16.52
C GLY A 265 5.48 3.49 17.92
N ILE A 266 4.63 2.53 18.29
CA ILE A 266 4.72 1.83 19.59
C ILE A 266 6.03 1.03 19.68
N MET A 267 6.41 0.31 18.63
CA MET A 267 7.66 -0.45 18.59
C MET A 267 8.88 0.46 18.72
N THR A 268 8.86 1.63 18.07
CA THR A 268 9.92 2.64 18.21
C THR A 268 9.98 3.18 19.64
N ALA A 269 8.85 3.40 20.30
CA ALA A 269 8.82 3.82 21.70
C ALA A 269 9.39 2.75 22.65
N ILE A 270 9.12 1.47 22.39
CA ILE A 270 9.75 0.36 23.14
C ILE A 270 11.26 0.33 22.85
N ALA A 271 11.68 0.46 21.58
CA ALA A 271 13.10 0.52 21.22
C ALA A 271 13.83 1.68 21.93
N ALA A 272 13.17 2.84 22.07
CA ALA A 272 13.72 4.00 22.76
C ALA A 272 14.03 3.75 24.25
N SER A 273 13.33 2.82 24.91
CA SER A 273 13.62 2.45 26.31
C SER A 273 14.97 1.74 26.48
N PHE A 274 15.56 1.22 25.41
CA PHE A 274 16.89 0.59 25.38
C PHE A 274 18.03 1.56 25.04
N GLY A 275 17.71 2.79 24.65
CA GLY A 275 18.69 3.84 24.31
C GLY A 275 18.69 4.24 22.84
N GLY A 276 19.43 5.31 22.54
CA GLY A 276 19.49 5.90 21.19
C GLY A 276 20.08 4.98 20.13
N THR A 277 21.06 4.16 20.49
CA THR A 277 21.70 3.14 19.64
C THR A 277 20.68 2.17 19.05
N ILE A 278 19.74 1.72 19.86
CA ILE A 278 18.70 0.77 19.44
C ILE A 278 17.65 1.45 18.56
N VAL A 279 17.31 2.71 18.85
CA VAL A 279 16.43 3.51 17.97
C VAL A 279 17.08 3.69 16.60
N ALA A 280 18.39 3.94 16.54
CA ALA A 280 19.11 4.04 15.28
C ALA A 280 19.08 2.73 14.50
N ALA A 281 19.36 1.60 15.15
CA ALA A 281 19.28 0.27 14.55
C ALA A 281 17.87 -0.06 14.03
N PHE A 282 16.83 0.25 14.81
CA PHE A 282 15.44 0.07 14.41
C PHE A 282 15.07 0.98 13.23
N GLY A 283 15.60 2.20 13.17
CA GLY A 283 15.46 3.14 12.06
C GLY A 283 16.10 2.63 10.76
N VAL A 284 17.28 2.00 10.85
CA VAL A 284 17.91 1.31 9.71
C VAL A 284 17.04 0.16 9.25
N GLY A 285 16.53 -0.65 10.19
CA GLY A 285 15.61 -1.76 9.90
C GLY A 285 14.36 -1.31 9.15
N ALA A 286 13.76 -0.19 9.55
CA ALA A 286 12.59 0.39 8.89
C ALA A 286 12.85 0.83 7.44
N ARG A 287 14.11 1.06 7.05
CA ARG A 287 14.51 1.34 5.66
C ARG A 287 14.80 0.07 4.86
N ILE A 288 15.28 -0.98 5.51
CA ILE A 288 15.57 -2.28 4.88
C ILE A 288 14.28 -3.06 4.63
N GLU A 289 13.33 -3.06 5.58
CA GLU A 289 12.10 -3.85 5.52
C GLU A 289 11.27 -3.66 4.24
N PRO A 290 10.96 -2.44 3.74
CA PRO A 290 10.20 -2.25 2.51
C PRO A 290 10.92 -2.82 1.28
N ILE A 291 12.26 -2.75 1.25
CA ILE A 291 13.08 -3.31 0.16
C ILE A 291 13.05 -4.84 0.22
N ALA A 292 13.25 -5.41 1.40
CA ALA A 292 13.24 -6.85 1.62
C ALA A 292 11.86 -7.47 1.35
N THR A 293 10.78 -6.75 1.65
CA THR A 293 9.40 -7.20 1.45
C THR A 293 8.77 -6.71 0.14
N LEU A 294 9.54 -6.10 -0.76
CA LEU A 294 9.06 -5.52 -2.01
C LEU A 294 8.21 -6.49 -2.83
N LEU A 295 8.66 -7.75 -2.94
CA LEU A 295 7.93 -8.79 -3.68
C LEU A 295 6.60 -9.15 -3.01
N VAL A 296 6.55 -9.15 -1.68
CA VAL A 296 5.30 -9.35 -0.92
C VAL A 296 4.31 -8.23 -1.23
N LEU A 297 4.77 -6.97 -1.23
CA LEU A 297 3.94 -5.80 -1.54
C LEU A 297 3.45 -5.82 -2.99
N ALA A 298 4.32 -6.20 -3.94
CA ALA A 298 3.94 -6.35 -5.34
C ALA A 298 2.87 -7.45 -5.51
N MET A 299 3.06 -8.61 -4.88
CA MET A 299 2.08 -9.70 -4.90
C MET A 299 0.77 -9.34 -4.19
N SER A 300 0.81 -8.55 -3.11
CA SER A 300 -0.40 -8.08 -2.44
C SER A 300 -1.28 -7.18 -3.33
N SER A 301 -0.71 -6.63 -4.39
CA SER A 301 -1.41 -5.81 -5.38
C SER A 301 -1.83 -6.58 -6.63
N SER A 302 -1.13 -7.66 -6.99
CA SER A 302 -1.38 -8.46 -8.19
C SER A 302 -2.24 -9.71 -7.93
N LEU A 303 -2.16 -10.32 -6.74
CA LEU A 303 -2.94 -11.48 -6.36
C LEU A 303 -4.46 -11.20 -6.21
N PRO A 304 -4.92 -10.07 -5.61
CA PRO A 304 -6.34 -9.81 -5.41
C PRO A 304 -7.19 -9.80 -6.68
N PRO A 305 -6.80 -9.20 -7.79
CA PRO A 305 -7.57 -9.27 -9.04
C PRO A 305 -7.76 -10.70 -9.55
N LEU A 306 -6.71 -11.53 -9.46
CA LEU A 306 -6.77 -12.94 -9.82
C LEU A 306 -7.75 -13.72 -8.93
N ILE A 307 -7.68 -13.50 -7.61
CA ILE A 307 -8.62 -14.12 -6.65
C ILE A 307 -10.04 -13.62 -6.90
N SER A 308 -10.28 -12.31 -7.04
CA SER A 308 -11.62 -11.76 -7.21
C SER A 308 -12.31 -12.22 -8.50
N GLN A 309 -11.57 -12.32 -9.63
CA GLN A 309 -12.16 -12.82 -10.87
C GLN A 309 -12.52 -14.31 -10.74
N ASN A 310 -11.63 -15.15 -10.22
CA ASN A 310 -11.92 -16.57 -10.02
C ASN A 310 -13.02 -16.78 -8.96
N PHE A 311 -13.07 -15.96 -7.93
CA PHE A 311 -14.15 -15.98 -6.93
C PHE A 311 -15.50 -15.58 -7.55
N GLY A 312 -15.54 -14.53 -8.38
CA GLY A 312 -16.74 -14.14 -9.13
C GLY A 312 -17.22 -15.20 -10.13
N ALA A 313 -16.29 -15.95 -10.72
CA ALA A 313 -16.56 -17.08 -11.62
C ALA A 313 -16.89 -18.39 -10.88
N GLN A 314 -16.97 -18.39 -9.54
CA GLN A 314 -17.16 -19.59 -8.69
C GLN A 314 -16.08 -20.67 -8.87
N ARG A 315 -14.88 -20.29 -9.37
CA ARG A 315 -13.72 -21.18 -9.51
C ARG A 315 -12.92 -21.21 -8.23
N LEU A 316 -13.51 -21.73 -7.16
CA LEU A 316 -12.92 -21.78 -5.82
C LEU A 316 -11.65 -22.65 -5.75
N ASP A 317 -11.56 -23.66 -6.59
CA ASP A 317 -10.35 -24.47 -6.84
C ASP A 317 -9.14 -23.59 -7.19
N ARG A 318 -9.34 -22.65 -8.12
CA ARG A 318 -8.28 -21.73 -8.59
C ARG A 318 -7.96 -20.63 -7.57
N VAL A 319 -8.94 -20.19 -6.80
CA VAL A 319 -8.72 -19.25 -5.68
C VAL A 319 -7.76 -19.87 -4.65
N GLU A 320 -8.03 -21.13 -4.26
CA GLU A 320 -7.18 -21.86 -3.31
C GLU A 320 -5.78 -22.12 -3.87
N GLU A 321 -5.66 -22.53 -5.12
CA GLU A 321 -4.39 -22.77 -5.80
C GLU A 321 -3.55 -21.48 -5.89
N ALA A 322 -4.16 -20.36 -6.32
CA ALA A 322 -3.47 -19.07 -6.43
C ALA A 322 -2.91 -18.60 -5.08
N TYR A 323 -3.71 -18.71 -4.02
CA TYR A 323 -3.27 -18.37 -2.68
C TYR A 323 -2.12 -19.27 -2.20
N ARG A 324 -2.29 -20.60 -2.27
CA ARG A 324 -1.27 -21.58 -1.81
C ARG A 324 0.04 -21.44 -2.57
N LEU A 325 -0.02 -21.25 -3.90
CA LEU A 325 1.16 -21.04 -4.73
C LEU A 325 1.88 -19.76 -4.32
N SER A 326 1.15 -18.66 -4.09
CA SER A 326 1.70 -17.39 -3.65
C SER A 326 2.38 -17.49 -2.29
N ILE A 327 1.76 -18.17 -1.32
CA ILE A 327 2.35 -18.36 0.01
C ILE A 327 3.65 -19.18 -0.07
N LYS A 328 3.65 -20.30 -0.80
CA LYS A 328 4.86 -21.13 -0.98
C LYS A 328 5.99 -20.33 -1.62
N PHE A 329 5.68 -19.57 -2.65
CA PHE A 329 6.66 -18.76 -3.35
C PHE A 329 7.25 -17.66 -2.45
N ILE A 330 6.41 -16.93 -1.72
CA ILE A 330 6.87 -15.86 -0.81
C ILE A 330 7.71 -16.41 0.32
N LEU A 331 7.35 -17.55 0.92
CA LEU A 331 8.15 -18.16 1.97
C LEU A 331 9.55 -18.55 1.46
N GLY A 332 9.63 -19.20 0.29
CA GLY A 332 10.91 -19.53 -0.34
C GLY A 332 11.75 -18.30 -0.67
N TRP A 333 11.11 -17.28 -1.25
CA TRP A 333 11.78 -16.01 -1.58
C TRP A 333 12.30 -15.28 -0.35
N GLN A 334 11.46 -15.14 0.69
CA GLN A 334 11.88 -14.45 1.91
C GLN A 334 12.97 -15.19 2.67
N LEU A 335 13.03 -16.52 2.56
CA LEU A 335 14.15 -17.29 3.10
C LEU A 335 15.46 -16.95 2.36
N ILE A 336 15.42 -16.79 1.04
CA ILE A 336 16.58 -16.34 0.25
C ILE A 336 17.00 -14.93 0.69
N ILE A 337 16.06 -14.00 0.79
CA ILE A 337 16.32 -12.63 1.26
C ILE A 337 16.90 -12.63 2.67
N TYR A 338 16.38 -13.48 3.56
CA TYR A 338 16.93 -13.63 4.91
C TYR A 338 18.43 -14.02 4.88
N PHE A 339 18.79 -15.03 4.10
CA PHE A 339 20.18 -15.46 3.99
C PHE A 339 21.08 -14.38 3.38
N ILE A 340 20.59 -13.63 2.38
CA ILE A 340 21.35 -12.52 1.80
C ILE A 340 21.60 -11.45 2.86
N LEU A 341 20.57 -11.02 3.60
CA LEU A 341 20.67 -10.02 4.66
C LEU A 341 21.57 -10.50 5.80
N PHE A 342 21.40 -11.76 6.23
CA PHE A 342 22.21 -12.36 7.29
C PHE A 342 23.71 -12.37 6.93
N LEU A 343 24.06 -12.83 5.74
CA LEU A 343 25.45 -12.89 5.28
C LEU A 343 26.07 -11.51 5.02
N SER A 344 25.26 -10.52 4.69
CA SER A 344 25.70 -9.14 4.42
C SER A 344 25.50 -8.19 5.61
N SER A 345 25.09 -8.69 6.78
CA SER A 345 24.71 -7.84 7.92
C SER A 345 25.80 -6.87 8.35
N GLY A 346 27.06 -7.34 8.49
CA GLY A 346 28.19 -6.50 8.86
C GLY A 346 28.51 -5.43 7.81
N PHE A 347 28.43 -5.78 6.51
CA PHE A 347 28.62 -4.80 5.43
C PHE A 347 27.50 -3.75 5.43
N ILE A 348 26.25 -4.19 5.60
CA ILE A 348 25.10 -3.26 5.66
C ILE A 348 25.22 -2.34 6.87
N ALA A 349 25.54 -2.88 8.06
CA ALA A 349 25.69 -2.09 9.29
C ALA A 349 26.77 -1.01 9.15
N ALA A 350 27.93 -1.36 8.57
CA ALA A 350 29.02 -0.44 8.34
C ALA A 350 28.71 0.71 7.35
N ILE A 351 27.71 0.55 6.48
CA ILE A 351 27.24 1.66 5.62
C ILE A 351 26.51 2.74 6.43
N PHE A 352 25.85 2.35 7.53
CA PHE A 352 24.98 3.27 8.27
C PHE A 352 25.67 3.91 9.49
N SER A 353 26.74 3.31 10.02
CA SER A 353 27.43 3.81 11.20
C SER A 353 28.87 3.32 11.26
N ASP A 354 29.74 4.18 11.84
CA ASP A 354 31.12 3.82 12.22
C ASP A 354 31.22 3.44 13.71
N ASP A 355 30.14 3.63 14.48
CA ASP A 355 30.08 3.31 15.92
C ASP A 355 29.89 1.79 16.10
N PRO A 356 30.83 1.08 16.78
CA PRO A 356 30.75 -0.35 16.98
C PRO A 356 29.46 -0.81 17.70
N GLU A 357 28.95 -0.04 18.65
CA GLU A 357 27.74 -0.37 19.41
C GLU A 357 26.48 -0.29 18.52
N VAL A 358 26.43 0.71 17.62
CA VAL A 358 25.37 0.85 16.63
C VAL A 358 25.45 -0.28 15.60
N ILE A 359 26.65 -0.61 15.12
CA ILE A 359 26.89 -1.70 14.17
C ILE A 359 26.36 -3.03 14.74
N GLU A 360 26.77 -3.38 15.97
CA GLU A 360 26.29 -4.60 16.64
C GLU A 360 24.76 -4.65 16.78
N SER A 361 24.16 -3.51 17.10
CA SER A 361 22.71 -3.40 17.22
C SER A 361 21.98 -3.57 15.88
N ILE A 362 22.54 -3.05 14.78
CA ILE A 362 21.99 -3.23 13.42
C ILE A 362 22.16 -4.69 12.99
N GLU A 363 23.30 -5.30 13.25
CA GLU A 363 23.54 -6.73 12.93
C GLU A 363 22.53 -7.61 13.67
N LEU A 364 22.32 -7.38 14.97
CA LEU A 364 21.34 -8.12 15.76
C LEU A 364 19.93 -7.98 15.20
N PHE A 365 19.54 -6.78 14.79
CA PHE A 365 18.26 -6.54 14.10
C PHE A 365 18.15 -7.37 12.84
N ILE A 366 19.17 -7.34 11.97
CA ILE A 366 19.21 -8.06 10.69
C ILE A 366 19.20 -9.58 10.89
N TRP A 367 19.80 -10.09 11.96
CA TRP A 367 19.81 -11.53 12.25
C TRP A 367 18.46 -12.06 12.69
N ILE A 368 17.66 -11.26 13.39
CA ILE A 368 16.42 -11.73 14.00
C ILE A 368 15.16 -11.28 13.22
N MET A 369 15.01 -9.98 12.95
CA MET A 369 13.76 -9.44 12.43
C MET A 369 13.37 -9.97 11.04
N PRO A 370 14.31 -10.14 10.07
CA PRO A 370 13.95 -10.64 8.74
C PRO A 370 13.46 -12.09 8.71
N LEU A 371 13.68 -12.90 9.75
CA LEU A 371 13.01 -14.20 9.92
C LEU A 371 11.48 -14.05 9.92
N GLY A 372 10.99 -12.92 10.44
CA GLY A 372 9.57 -12.59 10.47
C GLY A 372 8.98 -12.13 9.12
N TYR A 373 9.78 -11.76 8.11
CA TYR A 373 9.26 -11.16 6.87
C TYR A 373 8.46 -12.13 6.01
N GLY A 374 8.84 -13.41 5.96
CA GLY A 374 8.05 -14.44 5.30
C GLY A 374 6.69 -14.66 5.96
N LEU A 375 6.68 -14.64 7.30
CA LEU A 375 5.47 -14.78 8.10
C LEU A 375 4.56 -13.55 7.94
N GLN A 376 5.14 -12.36 7.93
CA GLN A 376 4.45 -11.12 7.57
C GLN A 376 3.85 -11.18 6.17
N GLY A 377 4.58 -11.78 5.22
CA GLY A 377 4.09 -12.04 3.86
C GLY A 377 2.81 -12.87 3.84
N ILE A 378 2.74 -13.95 4.64
CA ILE A 378 1.52 -14.75 4.80
C ILE A 378 0.35 -13.85 5.23
N ILE A 379 0.56 -13.03 6.26
CA ILE A 379 -0.50 -12.15 6.81
C ILE A 379 -0.98 -11.15 5.77
N ILE A 380 -0.05 -10.48 5.07
CA ILE A 380 -0.36 -9.47 4.05
C ILE A 380 -1.13 -10.10 2.88
N LEU A 381 -0.68 -11.27 2.37
CA LEU A 381 -1.35 -11.95 1.27
C LEU A 381 -2.71 -12.52 1.69
N THR A 382 -2.83 -12.98 2.93
CA THR A 382 -4.14 -13.40 3.48
C THR A 382 -5.13 -12.25 3.53
N ASN A 383 -4.72 -11.11 4.09
CA ASN A 383 -5.59 -9.92 4.19
C ASN A 383 -6.03 -9.43 2.81
N SER A 384 -5.11 -9.39 1.84
CA SER A 384 -5.44 -8.99 0.47
C SER A 384 -6.38 -10.00 -0.21
N SER A 385 -6.19 -11.30 0.04
CA SER A 385 -7.05 -12.37 -0.49
C SER A 385 -8.46 -12.36 0.12
N LEU A 386 -8.57 -12.15 1.43
CA LEU A 386 -9.87 -12.02 2.11
C LEU A 386 -10.65 -10.79 1.62
N ASN A 387 -9.97 -9.66 1.39
CA ASN A 387 -10.60 -8.49 0.78
C ASN A 387 -11.11 -8.80 -0.63
N ALA A 388 -10.34 -9.55 -1.43
CA ALA A 388 -10.68 -9.99 -2.76
C ALA A 388 -11.89 -10.96 -2.78
N MET A 389 -12.06 -11.77 -1.72
CA MET A 389 -13.21 -12.65 -1.49
C MET A 389 -14.39 -11.94 -0.79
N HIS A 390 -14.41 -10.63 -0.73
CA HIS A 390 -15.44 -9.82 -0.07
C HIS A 390 -15.60 -10.09 1.45
N LYS A 391 -14.50 -10.50 2.14
CA LYS A 391 -14.44 -10.74 3.59
C LYS A 391 -13.57 -9.72 4.33
N PRO A 392 -13.80 -8.41 4.17
CA PRO A 392 -12.91 -7.36 4.67
C PRO A 392 -12.87 -7.24 6.20
N ILE A 393 -13.95 -7.63 6.86
CA ILE A 393 -14.03 -7.61 8.33
C ILE A 393 -13.06 -8.62 8.92
N SER A 394 -12.93 -9.81 8.33
CA SER A 394 -11.95 -10.81 8.74
C SER A 394 -10.52 -10.29 8.56
N ALA A 395 -10.23 -9.62 7.42
CA ALA A 395 -8.93 -9.00 7.18
C ALA A 395 -8.60 -7.90 8.20
N LEU A 396 -9.60 -7.07 8.56
CA LEU A 396 -9.42 -6.04 9.60
C LEU A 396 -9.13 -6.65 10.97
N TYR A 397 -9.89 -7.66 11.38
CA TYR A 397 -9.65 -8.35 12.65
C TYR A 397 -8.27 -9.02 12.72
N LEU A 398 -7.82 -9.64 11.63
CA LEU A 398 -6.46 -10.19 11.56
C LEU A 398 -5.39 -9.08 11.71
N SER A 399 -5.60 -7.91 11.10
CA SER A 399 -4.67 -6.78 11.24
C SER A 399 -4.64 -6.24 12.68
N ILE A 400 -5.79 -6.07 13.32
CA ILE A 400 -5.89 -5.63 14.72
C ILE A 400 -5.23 -6.68 15.63
N ALA A 401 -5.56 -7.96 15.48
CA ALA A 401 -4.99 -9.03 16.27
C ALA A 401 -3.47 -9.12 16.08
N ARG A 402 -3.00 -8.99 14.83
CA ARG A 402 -1.57 -8.98 14.54
C ARG A 402 -0.83 -7.96 15.40
N PHE A 403 -1.22 -6.71 15.32
CA PHE A 403 -0.45 -5.64 15.94
C PHE A 403 -0.69 -5.52 17.44
N PHE A 404 -1.95 -5.59 17.90
CA PHE A 404 -2.31 -5.25 19.26
C PHE A 404 -2.50 -6.46 20.21
N VAL A 405 -2.60 -7.69 19.67
CA VAL A 405 -2.69 -8.90 20.51
C VAL A 405 -1.38 -9.71 20.50
N PHE A 406 -0.69 -9.75 19.34
CA PHE A 406 0.50 -10.60 19.21
C PHE A 406 1.79 -9.82 19.03
N TYR A 407 1.93 -9.03 17.96
CA TYR A 407 3.22 -8.42 17.59
C TYR A 407 3.77 -7.48 18.67
N VAL A 408 3.03 -6.44 19.02
CA VAL A 408 3.46 -5.48 20.05
C VAL A 408 3.50 -6.08 21.46
N PRO A 409 2.47 -6.80 21.93
CA PRO A 409 2.52 -7.38 23.28
C PRO A 409 3.63 -8.41 23.46
N LEU A 410 3.87 -9.30 22.49
CA LEU A 410 4.95 -10.28 22.62
C LEU A 410 6.34 -9.64 22.52
N ALA A 411 6.50 -8.60 21.69
CA ALA A 411 7.73 -7.80 21.65
C ALA A 411 7.96 -7.11 23.02
N TYR A 412 6.93 -6.49 23.58
CA TYR A 412 7.00 -5.83 24.90
C TYR A 412 7.30 -6.82 26.02
N LEU A 413 6.58 -7.94 26.10
CA LEU A 413 6.84 -8.98 27.08
C LEU A 413 8.25 -9.57 26.92
N GLY A 414 8.65 -9.85 25.69
CA GLY A 414 10.01 -10.29 25.38
C GLY A 414 11.07 -9.30 25.90
N SER A 415 10.81 -8.00 25.71
CA SER A 415 11.71 -6.93 26.17
C SER A 415 11.88 -6.92 27.70
N LEU A 416 10.82 -7.21 28.44
CA LEU A 416 10.85 -7.23 29.91
C LEU A 416 11.65 -8.43 30.47
N TYR A 417 11.55 -9.62 29.85
CA TYR A 417 12.15 -10.84 30.38
C TYR A 417 13.52 -11.14 29.81
N PHE A 418 13.80 -10.75 28.55
CA PHE A 418 15.00 -11.14 27.83
C PHE A 418 15.71 -9.92 27.18
N GLY A 419 15.35 -8.70 27.58
CA GLY A 419 15.96 -7.47 27.06
C GLY A 419 15.80 -7.31 25.55
N LEU A 420 16.82 -6.80 24.88
CA LEU A 420 16.80 -6.47 23.45
C LEU A 420 16.57 -7.72 22.57
N TYR A 421 17.20 -8.86 22.90
CA TYR A 421 16.97 -10.12 22.18
C TYR A 421 15.51 -10.55 22.27
N GLY A 422 14.91 -10.43 23.48
CA GLY A 422 13.51 -10.73 23.69
C GLY A 422 12.56 -9.81 22.94
N PHE A 423 12.91 -8.53 22.79
CA PHE A 423 12.15 -7.57 22.01
C PHE A 423 12.03 -8.01 20.54
N PHE A 424 13.14 -8.32 19.88
CA PHE A 424 13.12 -8.75 18.47
C PHE A 424 12.53 -10.17 18.31
N CYS A 425 12.91 -11.12 19.14
CA CYS A 425 12.34 -12.47 19.08
C CYS A 425 10.83 -12.48 19.37
N GLY A 426 10.36 -11.67 20.30
CA GLY A 426 8.93 -11.52 20.60
C GLY A 426 8.14 -11.02 19.40
N ALA A 427 8.68 -10.05 18.67
CA ALA A 427 8.08 -9.53 17.43
C ALA A 427 7.97 -10.63 16.36
N VAL A 428 9.03 -11.42 16.16
CA VAL A 428 9.04 -12.56 15.23
C VAL A 428 8.05 -13.64 15.65
N CYS A 429 8.00 -13.99 16.94
CA CYS A 429 7.02 -14.93 17.48
C CYS A 429 5.58 -14.44 17.25
N GLY A 430 5.33 -13.13 17.43
CA GLY A 430 4.05 -12.51 17.13
C GLY A 430 3.64 -12.70 15.67
N ASN A 431 4.55 -12.45 14.74
CA ASN A 431 4.32 -12.70 13.31
C ASN A 431 4.14 -14.20 13.01
N LEU A 432 4.84 -15.11 13.71
CA LEU A 432 4.68 -16.55 13.53
C LEU A 432 3.27 -17.01 13.91
N LEU A 433 2.81 -16.65 15.10
CA LEU A 433 1.47 -17.01 15.57
C LEU A 433 0.40 -16.43 14.63
N MET A 434 0.54 -15.16 14.26
CA MET A 434 -0.41 -14.55 13.33
C MET A 434 -0.33 -15.11 11.90
N GLY A 435 0.84 -15.50 11.42
CA GLY A 435 0.98 -16.20 10.14
C GLY A 435 0.19 -17.51 10.11
N ILE A 436 0.28 -18.31 11.18
CA ILE A 436 -0.49 -19.55 11.34
C ILE A 436 -1.99 -19.27 11.40
N ILE A 437 -2.40 -18.31 12.22
CA ILE A 437 -3.81 -17.92 12.35
C ILE A 437 -4.36 -17.43 11.01
N SER A 438 -3.64 -16.54 10.33
CA SER A 438 -4.04 -15.99 9.02
C SER A 438 -4.22 -17.09 7.98
N TYR A 439 -3.25 -18.01 7.88
CA TYR A 439 -3.34 -19.14 6.95
C TYR A 439 -4.55 -20.04 7.25
N ARG A 440 -4.81 -20.34 8.51
CA ARG A 440 -6.01 -21.10 8.92
C ARG A 440 -7.32 -20.39 8.59
N THR A 441 -7.37 -19.09 8.89
CA THR A 441 -8.57 -18.27 8.58
C THR A 441 -8.90 -18.25 7.09
N PHE A 442 -7.88 -18.17 6.22
CA PHE A 442 -8.12 -18.28 4.78
C PHE A 442 -8.67 -19.66 4.39
N ASN A 443 -8.06 -20.74 4.89
CA ASN A 443 -8.51 -22.10 4.59
C ASN A 443 -9.97 -22.36 5.09
N GLU A 444 -10.34 -21.85 6.25
CA GLU A 444 -11.70 -21.90 6.76
C GLU A 444 -12.67 -21.07 5.91
N ALA A 445 -12.22 -19.89 5.47
CA ALA A 445 -13.01 -19.02 4.61
C ALA A 445 -13.33 -19.66 3.26
N ILE A 446 -12.34 -20.27 2.61
CA ILE A 446 -12.54 -20.94 1.31
C ILE A 446 -13.36 -22.24 1.48
N ALA A 447 -13.12 -23.03 2.53
CA ALA A 447 -13.89 -24.23 2.82
C ALA A 447 -15.38 -23.91 3.05
N THR A 448 -15.68 -22.78 3.68
CA THR A 448 -17.05 -22.31 3.87
C THR A 448 -17.72 -21.99 2.55
N GLU A 449 -17.04 -21.29 1.64
CA GLU A 449 -17.57 -20.98 0.31
C GLU A 449 -17.82 -22.25 -0.52
N ILE A 450 -16.88 -23.21 -0.49
CA ILE A 450 -17.06 -24.51 -1.18
C ILE A 450 -18.28 -25.29 -0.66
N ARG A 451 -18.55 -25.21 0.65
CA ARG A 451 -19.75 -25.86 1.23
C ARG A 451 -21.02 -25.16 0.79
N LEU A 452 -21.04 -23.84 0.76
CA LEU A 452 -22.20 -23.05 0.32
C LEU A 452 -22.50 -23.29 -1.15
N ASP A 453 -21.49 -23.36 -2.00
CA ASP A 453 -21.63 -23.67 -3.43
C ASP A 453 -22.25 -25.06 -3.63
N LYS A 454 -21.76 -26.10 -2.95
CA LYS A 454 -22.30 -27.45 -2.99
C LYS A 454 -23.72 -27.57 -2.43
N SER A 455 -24.16 -26.66 -1.57
CA SER A 455 -25.53 -26.66 -1.01
C SER A 455 -26.51 -25.91 -1.90
N ALA A 456 -26.01 -25.11 -2.85
CA ALA A 456 -26.81 -24.35 -3.81
C ALA A 456 -26.97 -25.06 -5.17
N ALA A 457 -26.07 -26.03 -5.48
CA ALA A 457 -26.13 -26.94 -6.65
C ALA A 457 -27.01 -28.17 -6.36
#